data_1955b172cd220d31c34c1093026ed791
#
_entry.id   1955b172cd220d31c34c1093026ed791
#
_cell.length_a   1.000
_cell.length_b   1.000
_cell.length_c   1.000
_cell.angle_alpha   90.00
_cell.angle_beta   90.00
_cell.angle_gamma   90.00
#
_symmetry.space_group_name_H-M   'P 1'
#
loop_
_entity.id
_entity.type
_entity.pdbx_description
1 polymer ?
#
loop_
_entity_poly.entity_id
_entity_poly.type
_entity_poly.pdbx_seq_one_letter_code
_entity_poly.pdbx_strand_id
1 'polypeptide(L)'
;RVQTDMNYELTDVMSEYRPEHERMLYSLGLAGSAFKKVYFDPNLDRQVALYIPAEDMVVPYGASNLETAERVTHIMRKTKNDVTKLQDAGFYRNVELGEPVTFTTDIEEQKAKESGFSITDDNRYTLYEVHADLILDEIDQPERERPRGMGLARGEDRKEGEALQIALPYVVTIEQGTGTVLAVRRNWNPDDPLKLKRQHFVHYVYVPGFGFYGLGLIHIIGGYARAGTSIIRQLVD
;
A
#
# COMPACT_ATOMS: atom_id res chain seq x y z
N ARG A 1 -29.55 -15.84 3.11
CA ARG A 1 -28.78 -15.65 4.36
C ARG A 1 -27.44 -14.98 4.07
N VAL A 2 -26.54 -15.56 3.28
CA VAL A 2 -25.23 -14.96 2.95
C VAL A 2 -25.36 -13.55 2.37
N GLN A 3 -26.27 -13.31 1.45
CA GLN A 3 -26.53 -11.98 0.89
C GLN A 3 -26.96 -10.96 1.97
N THR A 4 -27.80 -11.38 2.89
CA THR A 4 -28.27 -10.51 3.98
C THR A 4 -27.12 -10.18 4.94
N ASP A 5 -26.32 -11.18 5.28
CA ASP A 5 -25.17 -11.04 6.17
C ASP A 5 -24.09 -10.12 5.52
N MET A 6 -23.80 -10.31 4.23
CA MET A 6 -22.89 -9.43 3.48
C MET A 6 -23.40 -8.00 3.37
N ASN A 7 -24.70 -7.80 3.13
CA ASN A 7 -25.26 -6.45 3.09
C ASN A 7 -25.12 -5.77 4.47
N TYR A 8 -25.41 -6.49 5.54
CA TYR A 8 -25.28 -5.97 6.90
C TYR A 8 -23.82 -5.58 7.20
N GLU A 9 -22.84 -6.43 6.85
CA GLU A 9 -21.43 -6.11 7.00
C GLU A 9 -21.04 -4.82 6.26
N LEU A 10 -21.45 -4.68 4.99
CA LEU A 10 -21.05 -3.54 4.15
C LEU A 10 -21.80 -2.23 4.48
N THR A 11 -23.01 -2.30 5.04
CA THR A 11 -23.83 -1.10 5.28
C THR A 11 -23.80 -0.64 6.73
N ASP A 12 -23.81 -1.57 7.67
CA ASP A 12 -23.94 -1.27 9.09
C ASP A 12 -22.63 -1.43 9.87
N VAL A 13 -21.89 -2.52 9.62
CA VAL A 13 -20.64 -2.79 10.35
C VAL A 13 -19.50 -1.94 9.81
N MET A 14 -19.31 -1.91 8.48
CA MET A 14 -18.27 -1.13 7.81
C MET A 14 -18.78 0.24 7.39
N SER A 15 -19.04 1.12 8.34
CA SER A 15 -19.60 2.46 8.09
C SER A 15 -18.75 3.32 7.13
N GLU A 16 -17.44 3.08 7.08
CA GLU A 16 -16.51 3.75 6.17
C GLU A 16 -16.57 3.22 4.72
N TYR A 17 -17.14 2.02 4.50
CA TYR A 17 -17.07 1.37 3.19
C TYR A 17 -17.67 2.22 2.06
N ARG A 18 -18.87 2.78 2.29
CA ARG A 18 -19.59 3.58 1.30
C ARG A 18 -18.89 4.90 0.97
N PRO A 19 -18.55 5.79 1.92
CA PRO A 19 -17.86 7.04 1.62
C PRO A 19 -16.48 6.80 1.00
N GLU A 20 -15.75 5.82 1.46
CA GLU A 20 -14.44 5.46 0.87
C GLU A 20 -14.59 4.90 -0.55
N HIS A 21 -15.68 4.20 -0.84
CA HIS A 21 -15.97 3.69 -2.18
C HIS A 21 -16.38 4.81 -3.15
N GLU A 22 -17.18 5.76 -2.71
CA GLU A 22 -17.58 6.94 -3.49
C GLU A 22 -16.36 7.79 -3.85
N ARG A 23 -15.46 8.06 -2.90
CA ARG A 23 -14.18 8.74 -3.14
C ARG A 23 -13.31 8.00 -4.16
N MET A 24 -13.22 6.68 -4.02
CA MET A 24 -12.48 5.83 -4.94
C MET A 24 -13.02 5.93 -6.35
N LEU A 25 -14.35 5.82 -6.55
CA LEU A 25 -14.97 5.90 -7.89
C LEU A 25 -14.75 7.24 -8.56
N TYR A 26 -14.85 8.34 -7.81
CA TYR A 26 -14.56 9.67 -8.33
C TYR A 26 -13.11 9.79 -8.79
N SER A 27 -12.18 9.38 -7.94
CA SER A 27 -10.75 9.43 -8.22
C SER A 27 -10.34 8.49 -9.34
N LEU A 28 -10.94 7.31 -9.41
CA LEU A 28 -10.70 6.30 -10.45
C LEU A 28 -10.99 6.85 -11.85
N GLY A 29 -12.15 7.50 -12.04
CA GLY A 29 -12.51 8.10 -13.34
C GLY A 29 -11.55 9.21 -13.73
N LEU A 30 -11.10 10.03 -12.80
CA LEU A 30 -10.23 11.17 -13.05
C LEU A 30 -8.77 10.75 -13.31
N ALA A 31 -8.19 10.01 -12.37
CA ALA A 31 -6.77 9.64 -12.35
C ALA A 31 -6.46 8.34 -13.10
N GLY A 32 -7.43 7.46 -13.28
CA GLY A 32 -7.30 6.19 -14.00
C GLY A 32 -6.89 5.00 -13.16
N SER A 33 -6.37 5.22 -11.96
CA SER A 33 -6.05 4.16 -10.99
C SER A 33 -6.47 4.57 -9.59
N ALA A 34 -6.98 3.60 -8.84
CA ALA A 34 -7.31 3.75 -7.44
C ALA A 34 -7.08 2.42 -6.72
N PHE A 35 -6.80 2.49 -5.43
CA PHE A 35 -6.53 1.31 -4.63
C PHE A 35 -7.46 1.25 -3.43
N LYS A 36 -7.75 0.04 -2.97
CA LYS A 36 -8.32 -0.22 -1.66
C LYS A 36 -7.40 -1.08 -0.85
N LYS A 37 -7.22 -0.74 0.42
CA LYS A 37 -6.59 -1.58 1.42
C LYS A 37 -7.68 -2.24 2.25
N VAL A 38 -7.65 -3.57 2.30
CA VAL A 38 -8.57 -4.38 3.10
C VAL A 38 -7.76 -5.14 4.13
N TYR A 39 -8.10 -4.96 5.40
CA TYR A 39 -7.43 -5.63 6.51
C TYR A 39 -8.39 -5.78 7.70
N PHE A 40 -8.05 -6.69 8.61
CA PHE A 40 -8.73 -6.81 9.89
C PHE A 40 -8.09 -5.87 10.90
N ASP A 41 -8.89 -4.99 11.50
CA ASP A 41 -8.42 -4.09 12.56
C ASP A 41 -8.73 -4.71 13.93
N PRO A 42 -7.70 -5.13 14.69
CA PRO A 42 -7.92 -5.77 15.99
C PRO A 42 -8.50 -4.82 17.05
N ASN A 43 -8.35 -3.50 16.88
CA ASN A 43 -8.92 -2.52 17.82
C ASN A 43 -10.43 -2.33 17.60
N LEU A 44 -10.86 -2.46 16.36
CA LEU A 44 -12.27 -2.37 15.96
C LEU A 44 -12.96 -3.73 15.92
N ASP A 45 -12.18 -4.81 16.03
CA ASP A 45 -12.64 -6.22 15.92
C ASP A 45 -13.50 -6.48 14.67
N ARG A 46 -13.11 -5.86 13.54
CA ARG A 46 -13.81 -5.98 12.26
C ARG A 46 -12.88 -5.75 11.06
N GLN A 47 -13.39 -6.11 9.90
CA GLN A 47 -12.74 -5.74 8.65
C GLN A 47 -12.91 -4.25 8.35
N VAL A 48 -11.88 -3.67 7.74
CA VAL A 48 -11.81 -2.26 7.32
C VAL A 48 -11.38 -2.20 5.87
N ALA A 49 -12.04 -1.34 5.08
CA ALA A 49 -11.73 -1.11 3.69
C ALA A 49 -11.49 0.38 3.45
N LEU A 50 -10.23 0.77 3.27
CA LEU A 50 -9.83 2.16 3.06
C LEU A 50 -9.46 2.41 1.60
N TYR A 51 -9.86 3.57 1.09
CA TYR A 51 -9.40 4.07 -0.19
C TYR A 51 -7.96 4.59 -0.07
N ILE A 52 -7.13 4.26 -1.05
CA ILE A 52 -5.77 4.77 -1.19
C ILE A 52 -5.64 5.43 -2.56
N PRO A 53 -5.27 6.72 -2.63
CA PRO A 53 -5.00 7.39 -3.89
C PRO A 53 -3.76 6.79 -4.58
N ALA A 54 -3.71 6.91 -5.90
CA ALA A 54 -2.61 6.33 -6.68
C ALA A 54 -1.24 6.92 -6.31
N GLU A 55 -1.20 8.16 -5.83
CA GLU A 55 0.01 8.86 -5.38
C GLU A 55 0.62 8.29 -4.10
N ASP A 56 -0.20 7.66 -3.25
CA ASP A 56 0.25 7.04 -2.00
C ASP A 56 0.60 5.54 -2.15
N MET A 57 0.51 5.01 -3.36
CA MET A 57 0.87 3.62 -3.67
C MET A 57 2.09 3.58 -4.60
N VAL A 58 3.19 3.02 -4.12
CA VAL A 58 4.44 2.93 -4.87
C VAL A 58 4.80 1.48 -5.15
N VAL A 59 5.03 1.18 -6.42
CA VAL A 59 5.45 -0.14 -6.91
C VAL A 59 6.71 -0.02 -7.75
N PRO A 60 7.51 -1.09 -7.93
CA PRO A 60 8.64 -1.08 -8.84
C PRO A 60 8.22 -0.79 -10.28
N TYR A 61 9.09 -0.12 -11.04
CA TYR A 61 8.81 0.26 -12.43
C TYR A 61 8.41 -0.93 -13.34
N GLY A 62 9.00 -2.09 -13.11
CA GLY A 62 8.72 -3.30 -13.88
C GLY A 62 7.47 -4.09 -13.42
N ALA A 63 6.73 -3.61 -12.41
CA ALA A 63 5.55 -4.32 -11.93
C ALA A 63 4.40 -4.24 -12.94
N SER A 64 3.78 -5.38 -13.23
CA SER A 64 2.60 -5.47 -14.08
C SER A 64 1.30 -5.46 -13.27
N ASN A 65 1.32 -6.05 -12.08
CA ASN A 65 0.18 -6.11 -11.16
C ASN A 65 0.68 -6.20 -9.70
N LEU A 66 -0.25 -6.09 -8.74
CA LEU A 66 0.08 -6.16 -7.31
C LEU A 66 0.52 -7.55 -6.85
N GLU A 67 0.06 -8.60 -7.52
CA GLU A 67 0.34 -9.99 -7.12
C GLU A 67 1.78 -10.37 -7.41
N THR A 68 2.28 -9.96 -8.58
CA THR A 68 3.64 -10.26 -9.03
C THR A 68 4.66 -9.19 -8.68
N ALA A 69 4.22 -8.05 -8.13
CA ALA A 69 5.12 -7.00 -7.69
C ALA A 69 6.03 -7.50 -6.55
N GLU A 70 7.34 -7.35 -6.72
CA GLU A 70 8.34 -7.70 -5.71
C GLU A 70 8.19 -6.89 -4.42
N ARG A 71 7.76 -5.65 -4.57
CA ARG A 71 7.53 -4.72 -3.47
C ARG A 71 6.30 -3.87 -3.73
N VAL A 72 5.48 -3.69 -2.72
CA VAL A 72 4.37 -2.73 -2.71
C VAL A 72 4.54 -1.84 -1.49
N THR A 73 4.59 -0.53 -1.67
CA THR A 73 4.76 0.43 -0.58
C THR A 73 3.55 1.34 -0.51
N HIS A 74 2.93 1.40 0.64
CA HIS A 74 1.84 2.32 0.97
C HIS A 74 2.38 3.46 1.84
N ILE A 75 2.22 4.69 1.37
CA ILE A 75 2.59 5.91 2.08
C ILE A 75 1.44 6.32 2.98
N MET A 76 1.70 6.42 4.28
CA MET A 76 0.70 6.82 5.27
C MET A 76 1.16 8.07 6.01
N ARG A 77 0.23 8.99 6.25
CA ARG A 77 0.47 10.16 7.10
C ARG A 77 -0.29 9.99 8.41
N LYS A 78 0.42 9.97 9.53
CA LYS A 78 -0.17 9.77 10.87
C LYS A 78 0.25 10.88 11.82
N THR A 79 -0.70 11.31 12.67
CA THR A 79 -0.41 12.28 13.73
C THR A 79 0.48 11.65 14.82
N LYS A 80 1.19 12.49 15.57
CA LYS A 80 1.99 12.03 16.71
C LYS A 80 1.15 11.22 17.70
N ASN A 81 -0.07 11.65 17.97
CA ASN A 81 -1.00 10.96 18.86
C ASN A 81 -1.37 9.55 18.35
N ASP A 82 -1.63 9.41 17.04
CA ASP A 82 -1.97 8.10 16.45
C ASP A 82 -0.79 7.13 16.52
N VAL A 83 0.42 7.64 16.28
CA VAL A 83 1.63 6.82 16.40
C VAL A 83 1.84 6.38 17.85
N THR A 84 1.69 7.29 18.81
CA THR A 84 1.81 6.97 20.23
C THR A 84 0.77 5.93 20.69
N LYS A 85 -0.48 6.05 20.25
CA LYS A 85 -1.51 5.03 20.54
C LYS A 85 -1.15 3.66 19.99
N LEU A 86 -0.57 3.62 18.78
CA LEU A 86 -0.14 2.36 18.17
C LEU A 86 1.12 1.77 18.84
N GLN A 87 1.97 2.62 19.42
CA GLN A 87 3.09 2.18 20.26
C GLN A 87 2.60 1.62 21.60
N ASP A 88 1.66 2.30 22.25
CA ASP A 88 1.05 1.86 23.53
C ASP A 88 0.29 0.54 23.36
N ALA A 89 -0.43 0.39 22.24
CA ALA A 89 -1.10 -0.87 21.88
C ALA A 89 -0.14 -2.01 21.48
N GLY A 90 1.19 -1.77 21.47
CA GLY A 90 2.18 -2.76 21.05
C GLY A 90 2.20 -3.06 19.56
N PHE A 91 1.51 -2.24 18.77
CA PHE A 91 1.46 -2.38 17.32
C PHE A 91 2.73 -1.86 16.64
N TYR A 92 3.31 -0.79 17.17
CA TYR A 92 4.61 -0.28 16.82
C TYR A 92 5.58 -0.44 17.99
N ARG A 93 6.87 -0.50 17.69
CA ARG A 93 7.93 -0.49 18.70
C ARG A 93 7.86 0.83 19.45
N ASN A 94 8.05 0.77 20.77
CA ASN A 94 8.16 1.95 21.59
C ASN A 94 9.57 2.56 21.42
N VAL A 95 9.71 3.41 20.42
CA VAL A 95 10.93 4.14 20.08
C VAL A 95 10.59 5.61 20.06
N GLU A 96 11.46 6.43 20.62
CA GLU A 96 11.34 7.87 20.57
C GLU A 96 11.58 8.34 19.12
N LEU A 97 10.54 8.90 18.51
CA LEU A 97 10.62 9.55 17.22
C LEU A 97 10.89 11.04 17.43
N GLY A 98 11.75 11.61 16.61
CA GLY A 98 11.98 13.07 16.58
C GLY A 98 10.72 13.87 16.25
N GLU A 99 10.86 15.15 16.01
CA GLU A 99 9.72 15.94 15.51
C GLU A 99 9.36 15.49 14.09
N PRO A 100 8.05 15.51 13.75
CA PRO A 100 7.61 15.15 12.40
C PRO A 100 8.25 16.07 11.36
N VAL A 101 8.78 15.50 10.30
CA VAL A 101 9.29 16.23 9.15
C VAL A 101 8.27 16.16 8.03
N THR A 102 7.74 17.30 7.62
CA THR A 102 6.80 17.36 6.50
C THR A 102 7.59 17.35 5.20
N PHE A 103 7.41 16.28 4.42
CA PHE A 103 7.91 16.20 3.06
C PHE A 103 6.76 16.52 2.11
N THR A 104 6.82 17.69 1.48
CA THR A 104 5.91 18.08 0.42
C THR A 104 6.46 17.60 -0.92
N THR A 105 5.58 16.98 -1.71
CA THR A 105 5.90 16.63 -3.09
C THR A 105 5.57 17.80 -4.02
N ASP A 106 6.24 17.90 -5.18
CA ASP A 106 5.94 18.92 -6.19
C ASP A 106 4.46 18.94 -6.59
N ILE A 107 3.81 17.75 -6.56
CA ILE A 107 2.38 17.59 -6.85
C ILE A 107 1.51 18.25 -5.76
N GLU A 108 1.86 18.08 -4.50
CA GLU A 108 1.14 18.69 -3.38
C GLU A 108 1.31 20.21 -3.38
N GLU A 109 2.50 20.70 -3.69
CA GLU A 109 2.73 22.14 -3.86
C GLU A 109 1.90 22.73 -5.00
N GLN A 110 1.85 22.05 -6.13
CA GLN A 110 1.07 22.47 -7.28
C GLN A 110 -0.44 22.45 -6.96
N LYS A 111 -0.94 21.40 -6.32
CA LYS A 111 -2.34 21.31 -5.87
C LYS A 111 -2.70 22.44 -4.91
N ALA A 112 -1.84 22.74 -3.94
CA ALA A 112 -2.05 23.83 -2.98
C ALA A 112 -2.09 25.17 -3.70
N LYS A 113 -1.15 25.43 -4.60
CA LYS A 113 -1.08 26.65 -5.39
C LYS A 113 -2.33 26.87 -6.28
N GLU A 114 -2.80 25.81 -6.94
CA GLU A 114 -4.00 25.87 -7.77
C GLU A 114 -5.29 26.02 -6.96
N SER A 115 -5.32 25.45 -5.74
CA SER A 115 -6.46 25.56 -4.82
C SER A 115 -6.44 26.85 -3.99
N GLY A 116 -5.39 27.67 -4.08
CA GLY A 116 -5.24 28.91 -3.33
C GLY A 116 -4.94 28.72 -1.85
N PHE A 117 -4.49 27.54 -1.44
CA PHE A 117 -4.05 27.24 -0.09
C PHE A 117 -2.53 27.31 0.01
N SER A 118 -2.02 27.76 1.14
CA SER A 118 -0.61 27.57 1.49
C SER A 118 -0.45 26.22 2.19
N ILE A 119 0.58 25.47 1.82
CA ILE A 119 0.94 24.26 2.54
C ILE A 119 1.41 24.71 3.93
N THR A 120 0.65 24.32 4.94
CA THR A 120 1.02 24.51 6.35
C THR A 120 1.69 23.22 6.81
N ASP A 121 2.66 23.34 7.70
CA ASP A 121 3.31 22.19 8.34
C ASP A 121 2.25 21.36 9.07
N ASP A 122 1.98 20.16 8.57
CA ASP A 122 0.86 19.32 9.02
C ASP A 122 1.21 18.51 10.29
N ASN A 123 2.46 18.64 10.78
CA ASN A 123 2.97 17.96 11.98
C ASN A 123 2.62 16.45 12.00
N ARG A 124 2.61 15.80 10.82
CA ARG A 124 2.36 14.37 10.66
C ARG A 124 3.64 13.64 10.31
N TYR A 125 3.79 12.46 10.90
CA TYR A 125 4.81 11.51 10.46
C TYR A 125 4.40 10.87 9.14
N THR A 126 5.34 10.82 8.20
CA THR A 126 5.19 10.03 6.98
C THR A 126 5.75 8.63 7.23
N LEU A 127 4.89 7.63 7.12
CA LEU A 127 5.23 6.23 7.33
C LEU A 127 5.16 5.47 6.02
N TYR A 128 6.16 4.65 5.75
CA TYR A 128 6.18 3.70 4.65
C TYR A 128 5.82 2.32 5.16
N GLU A 129 4.69 1.78 4.71
CA GLU A 129 4.33 0.38 4.91
C GLU A 129 4.77 -0.41 3.68
N VAL A 130 5.86 -1.13 3.82
CA VAL A 130 6.51 -1.87 2.73
C VAL A 130 6.13 -3.33 2.82
N HIS A 131 5.46 -3.86 1.81
CA HIS A 131 5.18 -5.27 1.61
C HIS A 131 6.20 -5.83 0.64
N ALA A 132 7.11 -6.68 1.11
CA ALA A 132 8.18 -7.25 0.30
C ALA A 132 8.62 -8.62 0.85
N ASP A 133 9.24 -9.40 -0.03
CA ASP A 133 9.87 -10.64 0.36
C ASP A 133 11.29 -10.35 0.89
N LEU A 134 11.56 -10.70 2.14
CA LEU A 134 12.80 -10.41 2.83
C LEU A 134 13.42 -11.68 3.41
N ILE A 135 14.74 -11.71 3.44
CA ILE A 135 15.50 -12.74 4.16
C ILE A 135 15.84 -12.17 5.54
N LEU A 136 15.16 -12.67 6.57
CA LEU A 136 15.42 -12.30 7.95
C LEU A 136 15.96 -13.53 8.66
N ASP A 137 17.26 -13.58 8.85
CA ASP A 137 17.99 -14.77 9.31
C ASP A 137 17.66 -15.24 10.74
N GLU A 138 17.11 -14.36 11.58
CA GLU A 138 16.91 -14.65 13.00
C GLU A 138 15.47 -14.93 13.42
N ILE A 139 14.46 -14.59 12.59
CA ILE A 139 13.07 -14.57 13.05
C ILE A 139 12.24 -15.77 12.59
N ASP A 140 12.51 -16.34 11.42
CA ASP A 140 11.58 -17.30 10.82
C ASP A 140 12.18 -18.35 9.88
N GLN A 141 13.43 -18.71 10.04
CA GLN A 141 13.97 -19.87 9.32
C GLN A 141 13.30 -21.14 9.87
N PRO A 142 12.46 -21.84 9.12
CA PRO A 142 11.94 -23.11 9.58
C PRO A 142 13.08 -24.09 9.68
N GLU A 143 13.23 -24.75 10.84
CA GLU A 143 13.94 -26.01 10.91
C GLU A 143 13.28 -26.95 9.90
N ARG A 144 13.88 -27.08 8.73
CA ARG A 144 13.38 -27.99 7.72
C ARG A 144 13.73 -29.41 8.15
N GLU A 145 12.77 -30.10 8.71
CA GLU A 145 12.70 -31.54 8.55
C GLU A 145 12.60 -31.81 7.05
N ARG A 146 13.67 -32.36 6.49
CA ARG A 146 13.69 -32.82 5.09
C ARG A 146 12.53 -33.78 4.88
N PRO A 147 11.62 -33.58 3.91
CA PRO A 147 10.67 -34.64 3.56
C PRO A 147 11.46 -35.86 3.15
N ARG A 148 11.40 -36.88 3.98
CA ARG A 148 11.89 -38.21 3.60
C ARG A 148 11.04 -38.70 2.43
N GLY A 149 11.59 -38.71 1.23
CA GLY A 149 11.02 -39.53 0.14
C GLY A 149 10.55 -38.82 -1.11
N MET A 150 11.32 -37.91 -1.66
CA MET A 150 11.18 -37.57 -3.06
C MET A 150 12.55 -37.62 -3.71
N GLY A 151 12.89 -38.80 -4.23
CA GLY A 151 14.06 -39.01 -5.07
C GLY A 151 13.88 -38.26 -6.38
N LEU A 152 14.44 -37.10 -6.51
CA LEU A 152 14.66 -36.42 -7.76
C LEU A 152 16.14 -36.13 -7.94
N ALA A 153 16.66 -36.79 -8.96
CA ALA A 153 17.85 -36.50 -9.74
C ALA A 153 19.11 -36.03 -8.99
N ARG A 154 20.03 -36.91 -8.97
CA ARG A 154 21.47 -36.73 -8.74
C ARG A 154 22.02 -35.63 -9.65
N GLY A 155 22.22 -34.48 -9.11
CA GLY A 155 22.92 -33.33 -9.71
C GLY A 155 23.87 -32.76 -8.69
N GLU A 156 25.12 -33.08 -8.87
CA GLU A 156 26.39 -32.47 -8.45
C GLU A 156 26.43 -31.60 -7.18
N ASP A 157 27.25 -32.07 -6.25
CA ASP A 157 28.00 -31.37 -5.19
C ASP A 157 27.52 -29.96 -4.81
N ARG A 158 26.45 -29.87 -4.03
CA ARG A 158 26.24 -28.73 -3.17
C ARG A 158 27.08 -28.93 -1.92
N LYS A 159 27.98 -27.98 -1.66
CA LYS A 159 28.74 -27.91 -0.42
C LYS A 159 27.77 -28.03 0.75
N GLU A 160 27.97 -29.05 1.57
CA GLU A 160 27.28 -29.20 2.86
C GLU A 160 27.57 -27.94 3.68
N GLY A 161 26.53 -27.11 3.94
CA GLY A 161 26.63 -25.95 4.80
C GLY A 161 25.86 -24.70 4.41
N GLU A 162 25.49 -24.50 3.15
CA GLU A 162 24.67 -23.34 2.78
C GLU A 162 23.17 -23.70 2.89
N ALA A 163 22.56 -23.33 4.01
CA ALA A 163 21.10 -23.30 4.08
C ALA A 163 20.57 -22.37 2.99
N LEU A 164 19.69 -22.88 2.13
CA LEU A 164 18.98 -22.04 1.15
C LEU A 164 18.15 -21.00 1.90
N GLN A 165 18.66 -19.78 1.95
CA GLN A 165 17.92 -18.64 2.47
C GLN A 165 16.78 -18.33 1.50
N ILE A 166 15.54 -18.50 1.95
CA ILE A 166 14.36 -18.16 1.17
C ILE A 166 13.81 -16.85 1.69
N ALA A 167 13.61 -15.90 0.77
CA ALA A 167 12.88 -14.69 1.08
C ALA A 167 11.41 -15.03 1.41
N LEU A 168 10.92 -14.51 2.53
CA LEU A 168 9.55 -14.69 2.98
C LEU A 168 8.81 -13.34 2.97
N PRO A 169 7.48 -13.35 2.76
CA PRO A 169 6.72 -12.11 2.70
C PRO A 169 6.57 -11.46 4.07
N TYR A 170 7.04 -10.22 4.21
CA TYR A 170 6.90 -9.39 5.39
C TYR A 170 6.24 -8.05 5.08
N VAL A 171 5.69 -7.45 6.12
CA VAL A 171 5.26 -6.05 6.14
C VAL A 171 6.16 -5.30 7.09
N VAL A 172 6.89 -4.32 6.58
CA VAL A 172 7.79 -3.47 7.35
C VAL A 172 7.26 -2.06 7.36
N THR A 173 7.09 -1.48 8.54
CA THR A 173 6.70 -0.07 8.69
C THR A 173 7.92 0.74 9.09
N ILE A 174 8.23 1.77 8.30
CA ILE A 174 9.41 2.63 8.47
C ILE A 174 8.94 4.08 8.57
N GLU A 175 9.47 4.83 9.52
CA GLU A 175 9.27 6.28 9.57
C GLU A 175 10.28 6.96 8.64
N GLN A 176 9.80 7.90 7.80
CA GLN A 176 10.58 8.51 6.72
C GLN A 176 11.71 9.41 7.25
N GLY A 177 11.45 10.23 8.25
CA GLY A 177 12.38 11.28 8.71
C GLY A 177 13.66 10.70 9.32
N THR A 178 13.52 9.69 10.17
CA THR A 178 14.64 9.04 10.89
C THR A 178 15.09 7.74 10.25
N GLY A 179 14.31 7.17 9.32
CA GLY A 179 14.53 5.83 8.80
C GLY A 179 14.28 4.70 9.82
N THR A 180 13.62 5.03 10.94
CA THR A 180 13.41 4.08 12.03
C THR A 180 12.36 3.04 11.67
N VAL A 181 12.70 1.75 11.85
CA VAL A 181 11.76 0.65 11.68
C VAL A 181 10.85 0.56 12.90
N LEU A 182 9.56 0.82 12.69
CA LEU A 182 8.52 0.80 13.73
C LEU A 182 7.93 -0.60 13.94
N ALA A 183 7.76 -1.36 12.86
CA ALA A 183 7.20 -2.71 12.94
C ALA A 183 7.73 -3.60 11.82
N VAL A 184 7.89 -4.88 12.13
CA VAL A 184 8.12 -5.96 11.16
C VAL A 184 7.10 -7.05 11.44
N ARG A 185 6.34 -7.45 10.44
CA ARG A 185 5.27 -8.45 10.58
C ARG A 185 5.31 -9.46 9.47
N ARG A 186 4.93 -10.68 9.81
CA ARG A 186 4.73 -11.75 8.83
C ARG A 186 3.51 -11.47 7.98
N ASN A 187 3.63 -11.63 6.66
CA ASN A 187 2.53 -11.40 5.71
C ASN A 187 1.99 -12.71 5.12
N TRP A 188 1.87 -13.75 5.94
CA TRP A 188 1.25 -15.02 5.57
C TRP A 188 0.35 -15.55 6.68
N ASN A 189 -0.46 -16.55 6.37
CA ASN A 189 -1.23 -17.23 7.40
C ASN A 189 -0.32 -18.17 8.18
N PRO A 190 -0.31 -18.14 9.53
CA PRO A 190 0.49 -19.07 10.34
C PRO A 190 0.27 -20.55 10.01
N ASP A 191 -0.96 -20.91 9.61
CA ASP A 191 -1.35 -22.29 9.27
C ASP A 191 -0.98 -22.68 7.83
N ASP A 192 -0.45 -21.75 7.01
CA ASP A 192 -0.06 -22.03 5.64
C ASP A 192 1.38 -22.54 5.55
N PRO A 193 1.57 -23.81 5.20
CA PRO A 193 2.90 -24.40 5.08
C PRO A 193 3.73 -23.80 3.93
N LEU A 194 3.08 -23.20 2.92
CA LEU A 194 3.73 -22.57 1.78
C LEU A 194 4.09 -21.11 2.06
N LYS A 195 3.58 -20.53 3.15
CA LYS A 195 3.80 -19.13 3.55
C LYS A 195 3.50 -18.14 2.42
N LEU A 196 2.36 -18.33 1.75
CA LEU A 196 1.95 -17.49 0.63
C LEU A 196 1.62 -16.07 1.11
N LYS A 197 2.05 -15.09 0.31
CA LYS A 197 1.81 -13.66 0.56
C LYS A 197 0.31 -13.36 0.63
N ARG A 198 -0.13 -12.75 1.73
CA ARG A 198 -1.50 -12.24 1.87
C ARG A 198 -1.66 -10.96 1.07
N GLN A 199 -2.75 -10.89 0.31
CA GLN A 199 -3.09 -9.70 -0.47
C GLN A 199 -3.95 -8.76 0.36
N HIS A 200 -3.43 -7.56 0.63
CA HIS A 200 -4.13 -6.51 1.37
C HIS A 200 -4.65 -5.40 0.49
N PHE A 201 -4.15 -5.30 -0.74
CA PHE A 201 -4.49 -4.23 -1.66
C PHE A 201 -5.24 -4.75 -2.87
N VAL A 202 -6.23 -3.99 -3.32
CA VAL A 202 -6.97 -4.23 -4.55
C VAL A 202 -6.76 -3.03 -5.45
N HIS A 203 -6.33 -3.27 -6.69
CA HIS A 203 -6.12 -2.26 -7.71
C HIS A 203 -7.32 -2.17 -8.64
N TYR A 204 -7.89 -0.98 -8.75
CA TYR A 204 -8.95 -0.65 -9.69
C TYR A 204 -8.38 0.18 -10.82
N VAL A 205 -8.68 -0.22 -12.06
CA VAL A 205 -8.19 0.43 -13.28
C VAL A 205 -9.38 0.91 -14.10
N TYR A 206 -9.38 2.20 -14.51
CA TYR A 206 -10.45 2.77 -15.33
C TYR A 206 -10.29 2.39 -16.81
N VAL A 207 -9.18 2.76 -17.42
CA VAL A 207 -8.77 2.28 -18.74
C VAL A 207 -7.37 1.69 -18.61
N PRO A 208 -7.13 0.45 -19.02
CA PRO A 208 -5.80 -0.14 -18.99
C PRO A 208 -4.79 0.70 -19.77
N GLY A 209 -3.68 1.08 -19.13
CA GLY A 209 -2.55 1.77 -19.73
C GLY A 209 -1.47 0.79 -20.22
N PHE A 210 -0.31 1.33 -20.59
CA PHE A 210 0.85 0.52 -21.02
C PHE A 210 1.70 -0.02 -19.87
N GLY A 211 1.40 0.36 -18.63
CA GLY A 211 2.13 -0.05 -17.43
C GLY A 211 1.19 -0.44 -16.31
N PHE A 212 1.70 -0.34 -15.09
CA PHE A 212 0.94 -0.67 -13.88
C PHE A 212 -0.30 0.22 -13.69
N TYR A 213 -0.16 1.54 -13.91
CA TYR A 213 -1.24 2.50 -13.71
C TYR A 213 -2.13 2.60 -14.95
N GLY A 214 -3.44 2.74 -14.73
CA GLY A 214 -4.41 2.99 -15.78
C GLY A 214 -4.47 4.44 -16.24
N LEU A 215 -5.20 4.66 -17.32
CA LEU A 215 -5.47 5.98 -17.89
C LEU A 215 -6.82 6.49 -17.42
N GLY A 216 -6.86 7.69 -16.87
CA GLY A 216 -8.08 8.40 -16.50
C GLY A 216 -8.49 9.44 -17.53
N LEU A 217 -9.61 10.12 -17.26
CA LEU A 217 -10.15 11.17 -18.12
C LEU A 217 -9.14 12.32 -18.34
N ILE A 218 -8.33 12.64 -17.34
CA ILE A 218 -7.26 13.66 -17.49
C ILE A 218 -6.32 13.30 -18.64
N HIS A 219 -5.93 12.03 -18.75
CA HIS A 219 -5.02 11.56 -19.78
C HIS A 219 -5.67 11.55 -21.16
N ILE A 220 -6.97 11.21 -21.23
CA ILE A 220 -7.69 11.02 -22.49
C ILE A 220 -8.18 12.35 -23.05
N ILE A 221 -8.74 13.24 -22.22
CA ILE A 221 -9.44 14.45 -22.66
C ILE A 221 -8.63 15.72 -22.33
N GLY A 222 -7.67 15.67 -21.43
CA GLY A 222 -6.94 16.83 -20.93
C GLY A 222 -6.27 17.67 -22.03
N GLY A 223 -5.73 17.01 -23.06
CA GLY A 223 -5.16 17.69 -24.25
C GLY A 223 -6.20 18.49 -25.02
N TYR A 224 -7.36 17.92 -25.26
CA TYR A 224 -8.47 18.60 -25.97
C TYR A 224 -9.05 19.74 -25.15
N ALA A 225 -9.22 19.57 -23.85
CA ALA A 225 -9.70 20.62 -22.95
C ALA A 225 -8.73 21.82 -22.94
N ARG A 226 -7.42 21.57 -22.90
CA ARG A 226 -6.39 22.61 -22.97
C ARG A 226 -6.43 23.36 -24.32
N ALA A 227 -6.52 22.64 -25.42
CA ALA A 227 -6.63 23.23 -26.74
C ALA A 227 -7.89 24.09 -26.87
N GLY A 228 -9.06 23.59 -26.44
CA GLY A 228 -10.30 24.34 -26.43
C GLY A 228 -10.22 25.62 -25.59
N THR A 229 -9.65 25.56 -24.42
CA THR A 229 -9.44 26.74 -23.57
C THR A 229 -8.51 27.76 -24.21
N SER A 230 -7.45 27.32 -24.89
CA SER A 230 -6.55 28.22 -25.65
C SER A 230 -7.23 28.92 -26.77
N ILE A 231 -8.05 28.21 -27.56
CA ILE A 231 -8.82 28.79 -28.66
C ILE A 231 -9.83 29.84 -28.18
N ILE A 232 -10.56 29.51 -27.07
CA ILE A 232 -11.52 30.46 -26.50
C ILE A 232 -10.82 31.73 -26.02
N ARG A 233 -9.65 31.61 -25.36
CA ARG A 233 -8.86 32.77 -24.93
C ARG A 233 -8.45 33.65 -26.13
N GLN A 234 -7.99 33.04 -27.24
CA GLN A 234 -7.61 33.75 -28.45
C GLN A 234 -8.79 34.44 -29.17
N LEU A 235 -10.01 33.98 -28.92
CA LEU A 235 -11.22 34.60 -29.49
C LEU A 235 -11.72 35.80 -28.66
N VAL A 236 -11.34 35.85 -27.39
CA VAL A 236 -11.76 36.92 -26.44
C VAL A 236 -10.77 38.06 -26.40
N ASP A 237 -9.49 37.81 -26.70
CA ASP A 237 -8.42 38.80 -26.88
C ASP A 237 -8.49 39.46 -28.28
#